data_c08454e326b2658e733af77014e6afbf
#
_entry.id   c08454e326b2658e733af77014e6afbf
#
_cell.length_a   1.000
_cell.length_b   1.000
_cell.length_c   1.000
_cell.angle_alpha   90.00
_cell.angle_beta   90.00
_cell.angle_gamma   90.00
#
_symmetry.space_group_name_H-M   'P 1'
#
loop_
_entity.id
_entity.type
_entity.pdbx_description
1 polymer ?
#
loop_
_entity_poly.entity_id
_entity_poly.type
_entity_poly.pdbx_seq_one_letter_code
_entity_poly.pdbx_strand_id
1 'polypeptide(L)'
;EELKLKDGKVLNKSFVDYKIPTIDNAPETFIAMGVEHPEETGPYGARGIGEPAMVPGAPAIANAIYNATGCRFTEMPITPERMLKALQEKAAAEKK
;
A
#
# COMPACT_ATOMS: atom_id res chain seq x y z
N GLU A 1 7.78 -4.60 0.33
CA GLU A 1 8.09 -5.74 1.23
C GLU A 1 7.29 -6.97 0.81
N GLU A 2 7.92 -7.92 0.17
CA GLU A 2 7.28 -9.16 -0.28
C GLU A 2 8.18 -10.36 0.01
N LEU A 3 7.66 -11.34 0.73
CA LEU A 3 8.31 -12.64 0.87
C LEU A 3 8.09 -13.48 -0.40
N LYS A 4 9.18 -13.80 -1.09
CA LYS A 4 9.15 -14.69 -2.26
C LYS A 4 9.30 -16.13 -1.79
N LEU A 5 8.28 -16.93 -2.05
CA LEU A 5 8.22 -18.34 -1.66
C LEU A 5 8.28 -19.24 -2.89
N LYS A 6 9.07 -20.30 -2.80
CA LYS A 6 9.07 -21.40 -3.77
C LYS A 6 9.21 -22.74 -3.03
N ASP A 7 8.31 -23.64 -3.28
CA ASP A 7 8.29 -24.98 -2.67
C ASP A 7 8.42 -24.93 -1.13
N GLY A 8 7.71 -24.00 -0.48
CA GLY A 8 7.77 -23.79 0.96
C GLY A 8 9.04 -23.12 1.49
N LYS A 9 9.97 -22.72 0.62
CA LYS A 9 11.22 -22.05 1.01
C LYS A 9 11.17 -20.56 0.70
N VAL A 10 11.61 -19.74 1.66
CA VAL A 10 11.79 -18.30 1.45
C VAL A 10 13.05 -18.09 0.59
N LEU A 11 12.90 -17.39 -0.53
CA LEU A 11 14.01 -17.08 -1.46
C LEU A 11 14.79 -15.83 -1.06
N ASN A 12 14.11 -14.81 -0.55
CA ASN A 12 14.69 -13.52 -0.16
C ASN A 12 14.86 -13.42 1.37
N LYS A 13 15.80 -14.19 1.93
CA LYS A 13 15.99 -14.36 3.38
C LYS A 13 16.75 -13.23 4.07
N SER A 14 17.43 -12.39 3.32
CA SER A 14 18.29 -11.34 3.86
C SER A 14 17.83 -9.96 3.43
N PHE A 15 18.26 -8.91 4.12
CA PHE A 15 17.97 -7.53 3.73
C PHE A 15 18.66 -7.09 2.43
N VAL A 16 19.53 -7.91 1.86
CA VAL A 16 20.05 -7.71 0.50
C VAL A 16 18.94 -7.95 -0.53
N ASP A 17 18.13 -8.98 -0.32
CA ASP A 17 17.07 -9.41 -1.25
C ASP A 17 15.68 -8.95 -0.81
N TYR A 18 15.40 -8.97 0.50
CA TYR A 18 14.18 -8.44 1.10
C TYR A 18 14.38 -6.96 1.40
N LYS A 19 13.91 -6.11 0.49
CA LYS A 19 14.05 -4.67 0.64
C LYS A 19 12.98 -4.10 1.56
N ILE A 20 13.41 -3.42 2.61
CA ILE A 20 12.53 -2.60 3.45
C ILE A 20 12.69 -1.13 3.05
N PRO A 21 11.62 -0.31 3.15
CA PRO A 21 11.70 1.11 2.89
C PRO A 21 12.77 1.79 3.75
N THR A 22 13.50 2.72 3.14
CA THR A 22 14.46 3.58 3.81
C THR A 22 13.93 5.01 3.91
N ILE A 23 14.67 5.90 4.51
CA ILE A 23 14.30 7.31 4.59
C ILE A 23 14.11 7.96 3.21
N ASP A 24 14.84 7.49 2.20
CA ASP A 24 14.71 7.98 0.82
C ASP A 24 13.38 7.60 0.17
N ASN A 25 12.65 6.66 0.75
CA ASN A 25 11.31 6.27 0.31
C ASN A 25 10.19 7.04 1.04
N ALA A 26 10.55 7.87 2.02
CA ALA A 26 9.58 8.70 2.72
C ALA A 26 9.10 9.85 1.81
N PRO A 27 7.83 10.26 1.90
CA PRO A 27 7.33 11.40 1.14
C PRO A 27 8.04 12.69 1.61
N GLU A 28 8.30 13.62 0.69
CA GLU A 28 8.87 14.95 1.00
C GLU A 28 7.98 15.74 1.97
N THR A 29 6.68 15.58 1.83
CA THR A 29 5.70 16.22 2.70
C THR A 29 4.96 15.17 3.51
N PHE A 30 5.09 15.26 4.84
CA PHE A 30 4.41 14.38 5.77
C PHE A 30 3.56 15.23 6.72
N ILE A 31 2.23 15.09 6.63
CA ILE A 31 1.28 15.80 7.47
C ILE A 31 0.63 14.80 8.43
N ALA A 32 0.96 14.92 9.71
CA ALA A 32 0.31 14.13 10.77
C ALA A 32 -0.78 14.99 11.44
N MET A 33 -1.99 14.48 11.46
CA MET A 33 -3.10 15.12 12.15
C MET A 33 -3.98 14.07 12.85
N GLY A 34 -4.53 14.44 14.01
CA GLY A 34 -5.54 13.66 14.71
C GLY A 34 -6.94 14.20 14.39
N VAL A 35 -7.88 13.29 14.16
CA VAL A 35 -9.30 13.63 14.10
C VAL A 35 -9.94 13.19 15.39
N GLU A 36 -10.45 14.13 16.17
CA GLU A 36 -11.11 13.83 17.43
C GLU A 36 -12.48 13.20 17.19
N HIS A 37 -12.68 12.03 17.75
CA HIS A 37 -13.96 11.33 17.77
C HIS A 37 -14.09 10.60 19.10
N PRO A 38 -14.58 11.27 20.13
CA PRO A 38 -14.67 10.71 21.48
C PRO A 38 -15.48 9.42 21.55
N GLU A 39 -15.06 8.50 22.39
CA GLU A 39 -15.76 7.25 22.70
C GLU A 39 -16.52 7.41 24.02
N GLU A 40 -17.84 7.21 23.99
CA GLU A 40 -18.68 7.40 25.18
C GLU A 40 -18.33 6.46 26.33
N THR A 41 -17.85 5.25 26.00
CA THR A 41 -17.47 4.24 26.99
C THR A 41 -16.01 4.32 27.42
N GLY A 42 -15.21 5.14 26.73
CA GLY A 42 -13.78 5.30 27.02
C GLY A 42 -13.53 6.33 28.14
N PRO A 43 -12.47 6.13 28.95
CA PRO A 43 -12.10 7.10 29.96
C PRO A 43 -11.74 8.43 29.32
N TYR A 44 -12.41 9.51 29.73
CA TYR A 44 -12.27 10.85 29.13
C TYR A 44 -12.51 10.91 27.63
N GLY A 45 -13.27 9.96 27.07
CA GLY A 45 -13.49 9.86 25.63
C GLY A 45 -12.33 9.26 24.84
N ALA A 46 -11.36 8.67 25.49
CA ALA A 46 -10.17 8.13 24.84
C ALA A 46 -10.48 6.91 23.98
N ARG A 47 -9.78 6.82 22.83
CA ARG A 47 -9.79 5.67 21.91
C ARG A 47 -8.38 5.11 21.76
N GLY A 48 -8.29 3.80 21.50
CA GLY A 48 -7.04 3.19 21.07
C GLY A 48 -6.67 3.64 19.63
N ILE A 49 -5.39 3.94 19.41
CA ILE A 49 -4.88 4.41 18.11
C ILE A 49 -3.57 3.67 17.72
N GLY A 50 -3.48 2.40 17.92
CA GLY A 50 -2.31 1.64 17.50
C GLY A 50 -2.38 1.22 16.03
N GLU A 51 -2.65 -0.04 15.80
CA GLU A 51 -2.69 -0.66 14.46
C GLU A 51 -3.67 -0.04 13.46
N PRO A 52 -4.84 0.51 13.82
CA PRO A 52 -5.78 1.08 12.87
C PRO A 52 -5.17 2.11 11.90
N ALA A 53 -4.15 2.85 12.33
CA ALA A 53 -3.45 3.81 11.49
C ALA A 53 -2.68 3.16 10.32
N MET A 54 -2.34 1.87 10.41
CA MET A 54 -1.63 1.13 9.37
C MET A 54 -2.58 0.52 8.31
N VAL A 55 -3.81 0.27 8.66
CA VAL A 55 -4.79 -0.40 7.78
C VAL A 55 -5.00 0.31 6.44
N PRO A 56 -5.12 1.64 6.36
CA PRO A 56 -5.38 2.33 5.11
C PRO A 56 -4.14 2.52 4.21
N GLY A 57 -2.95 2.11 4.62
CA GLY A 57 -1.71 2.33 3.85
C GLY A 57 -1.76 1.70 2.46
N ALA A 58 -1.98 0.39 2.36
CA ALA A 58 -2.06 -0.30 1.07
C ALA A 58 -3.25 0.17 0.21
N PRO A 59 -4.47 0.34 0.74
CA PRO A 59 -5.57 0.96 0.01
C PRO A 59 -5.29 2.37 -0.49
N ALA A 60 -4.61 3.20 0.30
CA ALA A 60 -4.24 4.55 -0.11
C ALA A 60 -3.29 4.55 -1.32
N ILE A 61 -2.29 3.67 -1.32
CA ILE A 61 -1.38 3.49 -2.46
C ILE A 61 -2.14 3.00 -3.69
N ALA A 62 -3.00 1.99 -3.54
CA ALA A 62 -3.80 1.46 -4.64
C ALA A 62 -4.74 2.53 -5.24
N ASN A 63 -5.33 3.39 -4.41
CA ASN A 63 -6.15 4.51 -4.85
C ASN A 63 -5.32 5.60 -5.54
N ALA A 64 -4.13 5.90 -5.06
CA ALA A 64 -3.21 6.84 -5.71
C ALA A 64 -2.81 6.36 -7.12
N ILE A 65 -2.49 5.06 -7.24
CA ILE A 65 -2.20 4.43 -8.53
C ILE A 65 -3.40 4.52 -9.47
N TYR A 66 -4.60 4.21 -8.97
CA TYR A 66 -5.82 4.34 -9.76
C TYR A 66 -6.05 5.77 -10.22
N ASN A 67 -5.87 6.74 -9.35
CA ASN A 67 -6.04 8.16 -9.67
C ASN A 67 -5.05 8.62 -10.76
N ALA A 68 -3.82 8.10 -10.72
CA ALA A 68 -2.79 8.44 -11.70
C ALA A 68 -2.96 7.73 -13.05
N THR A 69 -3.47 6.50 -13.05
CA THR A 69 -3.44 5.62 -14.25
C THR A 69 -4.81 5.21 -14.76
N GLY A 70 -5.84 5.29 -13.92
CA GLY A 70 -7.17 4.73 -14.17
C GLY A 70 -7.20 3.19 -14.11
N CYS A 71 -6.11 2.53 -13.73
CA CYS A 71 -6.05 1.07 -13.58
C CYS A 71 -6.36 0.65 -12.14
N ARG A 72 -7.37 -0.20 -11.95
CA ARG A 72 -7.74 -0.72 -10.63
C ARG A 72 -7.06 -2.06 -10.38
N PHE A 73 -6.40 -2.17 -9.22
CA PHE A 73 -5.77 -3.39 -8.76
C PHE A 73 -6.53 -3.95 -7.57
N THR A 74 -6.83 -5.24 -7.63
CA THR A 74 -7.55 -5.99 -6.58
C THR A 74 -6.67 -7.04 -5.92
N GLU A 75 -5.44 -7.20 -6.42
CA GLU A 75 -4.45 -8.15 -5.93
C GLU A 75 -3.14 -7.45 -5.59
N MET A 76 -2.51 -7.88 -4.51
CA MET A 76 -1.20 -7.41 -4.06
C MET A 76 -0.16 -8.53 -4.24
N PRO A 77 1.12 -8.20 -4.40
CA PRO A 77 1.67 -6.86 -4.56
C PRO A 77 1.42 -6.28 -5.96
N ILE A 78 1.37 -4.94 -6.06
CA ILE A 78 1.31 -4.24 -7.36
C ILE A 78 2.73 -4.13 -7.91
N THR A 79 3.14 -5.12 -8.71
CA THR A 79 4.47 -5.16 -9.30
C THR A 79 4.54 -4.33 -10.59
N PRO A 80 5.75 -3.91 -11.05
CA PRO A 80 5.93 -3.24 -12.33
C PRO A 80 5.33 -4.01 -13.52
N GLU A 81 5.45 -5.34 -13.51
CA GLU A 81 4.93 -6.21 -14.57
C GLU A 81 3.40 -6.19 -14.60
N ARG A 82 2.76 -6.26 -13.42
CA ARG A 82 1.29 -6.14 -13.31
C ARG A 82 0.81 -4.76 -13.76
N MET A 83 1.54 -3.72 -13.39
CA MET A 83 1.24 -2.36 -13.83
C MET A 83 1.34 -2.23 -15.35
N LEU A 84 2.43 -2.69 -15.95
CA LEU A 84 2.62 -2.64 -17.40
C LEU A 84 1.50 -3.37 -18.13
N LYS A 85 1.15 -4.58 -17.68
CA LYS A 85 0.05 -5.36 -18.26
C LYS A 85 -1.28 -4.60 -18.21
N ALA A 86 -1.64 -4.04 -17.05
CA ALA A 86 -2.88 -3.30 -16.88
C ALA A 86 -2.95 -2.05 -17.78
N LEU A 87 -1.84 -1.33 -17.95
CA LEU A 87 -1.75 -0.18 -18.85
C LEU A 87 -1.91 -0.59 -20.31
N GLN A 88 -1.32 -1.71 -20.73
CA GLN A 88 -1.46 -2.24 -22.09
C GLN A 88 -2.90 -2.67 -22.38
N GLU A 89 -3.55 -3.37 -21.44
CA GLU A 89 -4.95 -3.79 -21.57
C GLU A 89 -5.88 -2.58 -21.65
N LYS A 90 -5.66 -1.55 -20.85
CA LYS A 90 -6.41 -0.30 -20.91
C LYS A 90 -6.26 0.39 -22.27
N ALA A 91 -5.01 0.56 -22.74
CA ALA A 91 -4.74 1.18 -24.03
C ALA A 91 -5.34 0.39 -25.22
N ALA A 92 -5.43 -0.93 -25.11
CA ALA A 92 -6.07 -1.77 -26.11
C ALA A 92 -7.61 -1.63 -26.11
N ALA A 93 -8.20 -1.41 -24.93
CA ALA A 93 -9.65 -1.19 -24.79
C ALA A 93 -10.08 0.19 -25.33
N GLU A 94 -9.25 1.22 -25.16
CA GLU A 94 -9.51 2.59 -25.65
C GLU A 94 -9.39 2.73 -27.18
N LYS A 95 -8.81 1.75 -27.87
CA LYS A 95 -8.67 1.72 -29.33
C LYS A 95 -9.82 1.02 -30.06
N LYS A 96 -10.75 0.45 -29.34
CA LYS A 96 -11.98 -0.19 -29.87
C LYS A 96 -13.17 0.74 -29.79
#